data_828d82ac7c30e2581f8ece247ac26ae9
#
_entry.id   828d82ac7c30e2581f8ece247ac26ae9
#
_cell.length_a   1.000
_cell.length_b   1.000
_cell.length_c   1.000
_cell.angle_alpha   90.00
_cell.angle_beta   90.00
_cell.angle_gamma   90.00
#
_symmetry.space_group_name_H-M   'P 1'
#
loop_
_entity.id
_entity.type
_entity.pdbx_description
1 polymer ?
#
loop_
_entity_poly.entity_id
_entity_poly.type
_entity_poly.pdbx_seq_one_letter_code
_entity_poly.pdbx_strand_id
1 'polypeptide(L)'
;MELALFLLKGILIGLLFGVPVGAVGTMTIQRTLAHGMKGGLITGLGSSAADCIYASVGAFGLTLVSDFLLKYQTAITVIGGGFIIAMGIRSFAGKPQKKSEPQKESAGMAMFLSAFVVGITNPAAILTFLFAFSYFNLTAGMTVLNGALLVPGVLAGTFIWWLLLSFAAGRFREKAVRHQTALSRIFGCLLFSFGMVIWIRLLIGEV
;
A
#
# COMPACT_ATOMS: atom_id res chain seq x y z
N MET A 1 13.71 -22.54 7.61
CA MET A 1 12.51 -22.51 6.75
C MET A 1 11.50 -21.46 7.22
N GLU A 2 11.20 -21.37 8.51
CA GLU A 2 10.25 -20.39 9.07
C GLU A 2 10.65 -18.91 8.85
N LEU A 3 11.94 -18.58 9.00
CA LEU A 3 12.43 -17.20 8.83
C LEU A 3 12.19 -16.65 7.40
N ALA A 4 12.42 -17.49 6.38
CA ALA A 4 12.14 -17.09 4.99
C ALA A 4 10.64 -16.85 4.76
N LEU A 5 9.78 -17.52 5.52
CA LEU A 5 8.32 -17.36 5.42
C LEU A 5 7.88 -15.96 5.86
N PHE A 6 8.50 -15.38 6.93
CA PHE A 6 8.15 -14.03 7.37
C PHE A 6 8.61 -12.95 6.38
N LEU A 7 9.77 -13.13 5.76
CA LEU A 7 10.20 -12.26 4.66
C LEU A 7 9.22 -12.32 3.48
N LEU A 8 8.83 -13.54 3.08
CA LEU A 8 7.86 -13.73 2.00
C LEU A 8 6.48 -13.17 2.33
N LYS A 9 5.98 -13.37 3.56
CA LYS A 9 4.74 -12.74 4.04
C LYS A 9 4.84 -11.23 3.96
N GLY A 10 5.96 -10.63 4.38
CA GLY A 10 6.20 -9.20 4.25
C GLY A 10 6.14 -8.73 2.81
N ILE A 11 6.84 -9.41 1.89
CA ILE A 11 6.80 -9.09 0.45
C ILE A 11 5.37 -9.17 -0.09
N LEU A 12 4.63 -10.22 0.25
CA LEU A 12 3.23 -10.38 -0.16
C LEU A 12 2.34 -9.26 0.38
N ILE A 13 2.51 -8.90 1.66
CA ILE A 13 1.78 -7.78 2.27
C ILE A 13 2.11 -6.49 1.51
N GLY A 14 3.39 -6.19 1.29
CA GLY A 14 3.80 -5.02 0.53
C GLY A 14 3.24 -5.00 -0.90
N LEU A 15 3.21 -6.14 -1.57
CA LEU A 15 2.64 -6.26 -2.92
C LEU A 15 1.12 -6.13 -2.94
N LEU A 16 0.40 -6.74 -2.00
CA LEU A 16 -1.06 -6.74 -1.98
C LEU A 16 -1.65 -5.42 -1.48
N PHE A 17 -1.01 -4.81 -0.49
CA PHE A 17 -1.53 -3.64 0.21
C PHE A 17 -0.78 -2.34 -0.12
N GLY A 18 0.44 -2.43 -0.66
CA GLY A 18 1.20 -1.30 -1.16
C GLY A 18 0.81 -0.82 -2.55
N VAL A 19 -0.33 -1.30 -3.09
CA VAL A 19 -0.79 -0.92 -4.43
C VAL A 19 -0.89 0.60 -4.55
N PRO A 20 -0.24 1.23 -5.54
CA PRO A 20 -0.12 2.69 -5.66
C PRO A 20 -1.43 3.34 -6.13
N VAL A 21 -2.49 3.21 -5.33
CA VAL A 21 -3.80 3.83 -5.60
C VAL A 21 -3.93 5.12 -4.80
N GLY A 22 -4.23 6.23 -5.46
CA GLY A 22 -4.51 7.50 -4.79
C GLY A 22 -3.41 8.54 -4.90
N ALA A 23 -3.24 9.36 -3.84
CA ALA A 23 -2.40 10.55 -3.87
C ALA A 23 -0.92 10.24 -4.17
N VAL A 24 -0.32 9.26 -3.47
CA VAL A 24 1.10 8.92 -3.66
C VAL A 24 1.35 8.34 -5.05
N GLY A 25 0.46 7.49 -5.56
CA GLY A 25 0.56 6.96 -6.92
C GLY A 25 0.57 8.08 -7.97
N THR A 26 -0.33 9.05 -7.81
CA THR A 26 -0.39 10.24 -8.69
C THR A 26 0.88 11.08 -8.58
N MET A 27 1.36 11.33 -7.34
CA MET A 27 2.62 12.06 -7.11
C MET A 27 3.81 11.36 -7.77
N THR A 28 3.89 10.02 -7.65
CA THR A 28 4.94 9.21 -8.26
C THR A 28 4.93 9.32 -9.78
N ILE A 29 3.76 9.20 -10.41
CA ILE A 29 3.63 9.37 -11.86
C ILE A 29 4.08 10.78 -12.28
N GLN A 30 3.54 11.82 -11.64
CA GLN A 30 3.87 13.22 -11.96
C GLN A 30 5.37 13.51 -11.83
N ARG A 31 5.99 13.05 -10.75
CA ARG A 31 7.40 13.25 -10.50
C ARG A 31 8.28 12.41 -11.43
N THR A 32 7.83 11.23 -11.80
CA THR A 32 8.51 10.45 -12.85
C THR A 32 8.47 11.18 -14.19
N LEU A 33 7.35 11.78 -14.54
CA LEU A 33 7.22 12.52 -15.79
C LEU A 33 8.02 13.84 -15.79
N ALA A 34 8.16 14.50 -14.62
CA ALA A 34 8.89 15.76 -14.47
C ALA A 34 10.40 15.58 -14.26
N HIS A 35 10.79 14.60 -13.42
CA HIS A 35 12.18 14.43 -12.96
C HIS A 35 12.78 13.06 -13.34
N GLY A 36 12.13 12.34 -14.25
CA GLY A 36 12.54 10.98 -14.66
C GLY A 36 12.28 9.93 -13.60
N MET A 37 12.72 8.70 -13.87
CA MET A 37 12.53 7.54 -12.99
C MET A 37 13.03 7.79 -11.56
N LYS A 38 14.13 8.54 -11.40
CA LYS A 38 14.70 8.88 -10.09
C LYS A 38 13.71 9.65 -9.20
N GLY A 39 12.97 10.61 -9.77
CA GLY A 39 11.94 11.36 -9.03
C GLY A 39 10.79 10.47 -8.53
N GLY A 40 10.35 9.53 -9.37
CA GLY A 40 9.36 8.53 -9.00
C GLY A 40 9.83 7.59 -7.89
N LEU A 41 11.05 7.07 -8.01
CA LEU A 41 11.63 6.16 -7.02
C LEU A 41 11.85 6.83 -5.66
N ILE A 42 12.32 8.06 -5.63
CA ILE A 42 12.47 8.83 -4.38
C ILE A 42 11.10 9.04 -3.70
N THR A 43 10.09 9.35 -4.51
CA THR A 43 8.70 9.48 -4.01
C THR A 43 8.19 8.14 -3.46
N GLY A 44 8.41 7.06 -4.19
CA GLY A 44 8.05 5.72 -3.76
C GLY A 44 8.76 5.30 -2.47
N LEU A 45 10.06 5.58 -2.34
CA LEU A 45 10.81 5.33 -1.10
C LEU A 45 10.21 6.06 0.11
N GLY A 46 9.77 7.32 -0.07
CA GLY A 46 9.09 8.05 1.00
C GLY A 46 7.83 7.36 1.46
N SER A 47 7.01 6.86 0.54
CA SER A 47 5.82 6.08 0.88
C SER A 47 6.15 4.75 1.54
N SER A 48 7.10 4.01 0.98
CA SER A 48 7.53 2.72 1.55
C SER A 48 8.11 2.86 2.96
N ALA A 49 8.74 3.99 3.28
CA ALA A 49 9.19 4.29 4.64
C ALA A 49 8.00 4.45 5.62
N ALA A 50 6.90 5.08 5.18
CA ALA A 50 5.67 5.13 5.96
C ALA A 50 5.06 3.73 6.16
N ASP A 51 5.03 2.91 5.11
CA ASP A 51 4.56 1.52 5.17
C ASP A 51 5.41 0.68 6.13
N CYS A 52 6.73 0.90 6.19
CA CYS A 52 7.62 0.26 7.17
C CYS A 52 7.29 0.64 8.61
N ILE A 53 6.88 1.88 8.87
CA ILE A 53 6.43 2.28 10.21
C ILE A 53 5.17 1.51 10.60
N TYR A 54 4.18 1.42 9.72
CA TYR A 54 2.99 0.63 9.97
C TYR A 54 3.33 -0.86 10.19
N ALA A 55 4.20 -1.41 9.33
CA ALA A 55 4.67 -2.78 9.47
C ALA A 55 5.41 -3.01 10.80
N SER A 56 6.24 -2.04 11.23
CA SER A 56 6.95 -2.10 12.51
C SER A 56 6.00 -2.02 13.70
N VAL A 57 5.03 -1.12 13.66
CA VAL A 57 4.00 -1.02 14.71
C VAL A 57 3.21 -2.32 14.80
N GLY A 58 2.84 -2.94 13.68
CA GLY A 58 2.16 -4.23 13.68
C GLY A 58 3.05 -5.38 14.12
N ALA A 59 4.31 -5.42 13.71
CA ALA A 59 5.23 -6.53 13.97
C ALA A 59 5.83 -6.50 15.40
N PHE A 60 6.19 -5.32 15.88
CA PHE A 60 6.79 -5.12 17.22
C PHE A 60 5.79 -4.50 18.20
N GLY A 61 4.69 -4.03 17.67
CA GLY A 61 3.68 -3.31 18.39
C GLY A 61 3.01 -4.18 19.41
N LEU A 62 3.65 -4.22 20.52
CA LEU A 62 3.04 -4.22 21.81
C LEU A 62 1.83 -5.16 21.91
N THR A 63 1.90 -6.06 22.86
CA THR A 63 0.77 -6.88 23.32
C THR A 63 -0.58 -6.15 23.27
N LEU A 64 -0.61 -4.87 23.61
CA LEU A 64 -1.81 -4.03 23.53
C LEU A 64 -2.41 -3.90 22.11
N VAL A 65 -1.57 -3.75 21.07
CA VAL A 65 -2.03 -3.67 19.68
C VAL A 65 -2.47 -5.05 19.20
N SER A 66 -1.74 -6.10 19.58
CA SER A 66 -2.08 -7.47 19.26
C SER A 66 -3.40 -7.89 19.91
N ASP A 67 -3.58 -7.60 21.20
CA ASP A 67 -4.81 -7.89 21.93
C ASP A 67 -6.01 -7.12 21.36
N PHE A 68 -5.79 -5.85 21.00
CA PHE A 68 -6.80 -5.05 20.32
C PHE A 68 -7.17 -5.63 18.96
N LEU A 69 -6.18 -6.01 18.14
CA LEU A 69 -6.40 -6.59 16.81
C LEU A 69 -7.16 -7.91 16.90
N LEU A 70 -6.76 -8.80 17.81
CA LEU A 70 -7.43 -10.10 18.02
C LEU A 70 -8.86 -9.90 18.53
N LYS A 71 -9.05 -9.03 19.53
CA LYS A 71 -10.37 -8.74 20.09
C LYS A 71 -11.35 -8.17 19.07
N TYR A 72 -10.86 -7.33 18.15
CA TYR A 72 -11.70 -6.66 17.16
C TYR A 72 -11.47 -7.16 15.73
N GLN A 73 -10.87 -8.35 15.56
CA GLN A 73 -10.52 -8.92 14.25
C GLN A 73 -11.68 -8.88 13.26
N THR A 74 -12.86 -9.35 13.67
CA THR A 74 -14.05 -9.34 12.81
C THR A 74 -14.45 -7.92 12.41
N ALA A 75 -14.49 -6.99 13.36
CA ALA A 75 -14.84 -5.60 13.07
C ALA A 75 -13.83 -4.93 12.13
N ILE A 76 -12.53 -5.16 12.35
CA ILE A 76 -11.45 -4.66 11.50
C ILE A 76 -11.57 -5.24 10.09
N THR A 77 -11.86 -6.53 9.97
CA THR A 77 -12.04 -7.23 8.68
C THR A 77 -13.26 -6.69 7.92
N VAL A 78 -14.39 -6.47 8.62
CA VAL A 78 -15.60 -5.88 8.02
C VAL A 78 -15.33 -4.46 7.53
N ILE A 79 -14.76 -3.61 8.39
CA ILE A 79 -14.51 -2.19 8.08
C ILE A 79 -13.43 -2.07 7.02
N GLY A 80 -12.31 -2.78 7.18
CA GLY A 80 -11.18 -2.76 6.23
C GLY A 80 -11.57 -3.31 4.87
N GLY A 81 -12.25 -4.44 4.83
CA GLY A 81 -12.79 -5.04 3.61
C GLY A 81 -13.79 -4.11 2.91
N GLY A 82 -14.71 -3.50 3.67
CA GLY A 82 -15.65 -2.51 3.14
C GLY A 82 -14.95 -1.27 2.58
N PHE A 83 -13.88 -0.81 3.25
CA PHE A 83 -13.06 0.30 2.78
C PHE A 83 -12.33 -0.03 1.47
N ILE A 84 -11.75 -1.24 1.36
CA ILE A 84 -11.10 -1.72 0.13
C ILE A 84 -12.11 -1.80 -1.02
N ILE A 85 -13.32 -2.29 -0.77
CA ILE A 85 -14.42 -2.28 -1.75
C ILE A 85 -14.75 -0.85 -2.18
N ALA A 86 -14.93 0.07 -1.24
CA ALA A 86 -15.23 1.47 -1.53
C ALA A 86 -14.12 2.14 -2.35
N MET A 87 -12.84 1.86 -2.04
CA MET A 87 -11.69 2.31 -2.84
C MET A 87 -11.72 1.71 -4.25
N GLY A 88 -12.05 0.43 -4.38
CA GLY A 88 -12.21 -0.25 -5.66
C GLY A 88 -13.27 0.44 -6.53
N ILE A 89 -14.46 0.69 -5.97
CA ILE A 89 -15.55 1.41 -6.66
C ILE A 89 -15.10 2.83 -7.06
N ARG A 90 -14.48 3.56 -6.15
CA ARG A 90 -13.99 4.93 -6.42
C ARG A 90 -12.93 4.96 -7.53
N SER A 91 -12.01 4.01 -7.53
CA SER A 91 -10.97 3.87 -8.54
C SER A 91 -11.57 3.49 -9.89
N PHE A 92 -12.57 2.61 -9.91
CA PHE A 92 -13.31 2.22 -11.11
C PHE A 92 -14.15 3.37 -11.67
N ALA A 93 -14.82 4.14 -10.82
CA ALA A 93 -15.63 5.30 -11.22
C ALA A 93 -14.78 6.45 -11.81
N GLY A 94 -13.47 6.39 -11.66
CA GLY A 94 -12.42 7.10 -12.38
C GLY A 94 -12.74 8.54 -12.79
N LYS A 95 -12.89 9.46 -11.84
CA LYS A 95 -12.72 10.88 -12.19
C LYS A 95 -11.21 11.16 -12.27
N PRO A 96 -10.69 11.64 -13.42
CA PRO A 96 -9.28 12.05 -13.51
C PRO A 96 -8.99 13.04 -12.39
N GLN A 97 -8.00 12.74 -11.54
CA GLN A 97 -7.53 13.75 -10.59
C GLN A 97 -7.10 14.97 -11.39
N LYS A 98 -7.58 16.15 -10.96
CA LYS A 98 -7.16 17.43 -11.53
C LYS A 98 -5.65 17.45 -11.67
N LYS A 99 -5.16 17.83 -12.84
CA LYS A 99 -3.73 18.10 -13.07
C LYS A 99 -3.23 18.98 -11.92
N SER A 100 -2.44 18.39 -11.02
CA SER A 100 -1.70 19.20 -10.07
C SER A 100 -0.72 20.03 -10.88
N GLU A 101 -0.63 21.31 -10.57
CA GLU A 101 0.34 22.20 -11.23
C GLU A 101 1.76 21.61 -11.12
N PRO A 102 2.61 21.82 -12.12
CA PRO A 102 3.99 21.35 -12.08
C PRO A 102 4.66 21.95 -10.84
N GLN A 103 4.94 21.11 -9.85
CA GLN A 103 5.68 21.54 -8.68
C GLN A 103 7.07 21.97 -9.13
N LYS A 104 7.49 23.17 -8.67
CA LYS A 104 8.87 23.68 -8.80
C LYS A 104 9.86 22.60 -8.40
N GLU A 105 11.03 22.60 -9.01
CA GLU A 105 12.14 21.67 -8.73
C GLU A 105 12.28 21.42 -7.21
N SER A 106 11.73 20.33 -6.76
CA SER A 106 11.86 19.92 -5.36
C SER A 106 13.11 19.07 -5.24
N ALA A 107 14.01 19.43 -4.33
CA ALA A 107 15.13 18.60 -3.98
C ALA A 107 14.65 17.19 -3.64
N GLY A 108 15.44 16.14 -3.93
CA GLY A 108 15.04 14.75 -3.69
C GLY A 108 14.50 14.49 -2.28
N MET A 109 15.07 15.17 -1.27
CA MET A 109 14.59 15.12 0.11
C MET A 109 13.15 15.63 0.25
N ALA A 110 12.78 16.71 -0.44
CA ALA A 110 11.41 17.23 -0.40
C ALA A 110 10.42 16.29 -1.08
N MET A 111 10.82 15.58 -2.14
CA MET A 111 10.00 14.55 -2.77
C MET A 111 9.78 13.35 -1.82
N PHE A 112 10.84 12.92 -1.13
CA PHE A 112 10.76 11.86 -0.13
C PHE A 112 9.83 12.26 1.03
N LEU A 113 10.12 13.39 1.69
CA LEU A 113 9.38 13.83 2.87
C LEU A 113 7.90 14.08 2.57
N SER A 114 7.58 14.72 1.46
CA SER A 114 6.17 14.95 1.10
C SER A 114 5.42 13.65 0.81
N ALA A 115 6.05 12.67 0.18
CA ALA A 115 5.45 11.36 -0.04
C ALA A 115 5.32 10.57 1.27
N PHE A 116 6.33 10.65 2.15
CA PHE A 116 6.29 10.08 3.48
C PHE A 116 5.13 10.66 4.30
N VAL A 117 5.00 11.99 4.36
CA VAL A 117 3.90 12.65 5.09
C VAL A 117 2.54 12.23 4.54
N VAL A 118 2.37 12.22 3.21
CA VAL A 118 1.11 11.77 2.60
C VAL A 118 0.87 10.28 2.88
N GLY A 119 1.91 9.45 2.87
CA GLY A 119 1.81 8.02 3.20
C GLY A 119 1.40 7.80 4.66
N ILE A 120 2.13 8.42 5.62
CA ILE A 120 1.90 8.21 7.06
C ILE A 120 0.59 8.81 7.56
N THR A 121 0.02 9.78 6.86
CA THR A 121 -1.28 10.37 7.19
C THR A 121 -2.43 9.75 6.41
N ASN A 122 -2.16 8.75 5.57
CA ASN A 122 -3.18 8.12 4.75
C ASN A 122 -4.02 7.12 5.57
N PRO A 123 -5.28 7.42 5.90
CA PRO A 123 -6.12 6.52 6.69
C PRO A 123 -6.35 5.18 5.98
N ALA A 124 -6.32 5.18 4.64
CA ALA A 124 -6.42 3.96 3.86
C ALA A 124 -5.26 3.00 4.14
N ALA A 125 -4.03 3.51 4.18
CA ALA A 125 -2.86 2.70 4.48
C ALA A 125 -2.94 2.09 5.89
N ILE A 126 -3.34 2.89 6.90
CA ILE A 126 -3.53 2.40 8.27
C ILE A 126 -4.49 1.21 8.29
N LEU A 127 -5.68 1.38 7.71
CA LEU A 127 -6.72 0.35 7.72
C LEU A 127 -6.29 -0.91 6.93
N THR A 128 -5.60 -0.73 5.80
CA THR A 128 -5.13 -1.87 4.99
C THR A 128 -4.03 -2.64 5.71
N PHE A 129 -3.12 -1.97 6.42
CA PHE A 129 -2.10 -2.65 7.23
C PHE A 129 -2.70 -3.37 8.43
N LEU A 130 -3.61 -2.74 9.18
CA LEU A 130 -4.33 -3.38 10.28
C LEU A 130 -5.05 -4.65 9.79
N PHE A 131 -5.73 -4.54 8.65
CA PHE A 131 -6.38 -5.68 8.02
C PHE A 131 -5.38 -6.78 7.63
N ALA A 132 -4.27 -6.42 6.97
CA ALA A 132 -3.24 -7.37 6.55
C ALA A 132 -2.68 -8.16 7.73
N PHE A 133 -2.35 -7.47 8.83
CA PHE A 133 -1.84 -8.11 10.05
C PHE A 133 -2.86 -9.06 10.66
N SER A 134 -4.13 -8.66 10.71
CA SER A 134 -5.23 -9.52 11.18
C SER A 134 -5.40 -10.75 10.29
N TYR A 135 -5.50 -10.56 8.98
CA TYR A 135 -5.72 -11.63 8.01
C TYR A 135 -4.61 -12.68 7.98
N PHE A 136 -3.35 -12.26 8.09
CA PHE A 136 -2.20 -13.18 8.10
C PHE A 136 -1.88 -13.75 9.49
N ASN A 137 -2.71 -13.46 10.51
CA ASN A 137 -2.50 -13.88 11.91
C ASN A 137 -1.08 -13.56 12.40
N LEU A 138 -0.58 -12.34 12.10
CA LEU A 138 0.79 -11.97 12.41
C LEU A 138 0.99 -11.51 13.85
N THR A 139 -0.08 -11.41 14.62
CA THR A 139 -0.06 -10.92 16.01
C THR A 139 0.20 -12.01 17.04
N ALA A 140 -0.18 -13.25 16.74
CA ALA A 140 -0.01 -14.37 17.67
C ALA A 140 1.41 -14.96 17.59
N GLY A 141 2.20 -14.82 18.66
CA GLY A 141 3.50 -15.49 18.79
C GLY A 141 4.63 -14.92 17.91
N MET A 142 4.51 -13.67 17.42
CA MET A 142 5.56 -13.07 16.64
C MET A 142 6.79 -12.75 17.50
N THR A 143 7.94 -13.33 17.13
CA THR A 143 9.21 -13.01 17.75
C THR A 143 9.81 -11.73 17.16
N VAL A 144 10.74 -11.10 17.89
CA VAL A 144 11.49 -9.93 17.40
C VAL A 144 12.17 -10.23 16.05
N LEU A 145 12.70 -11.45 15.90
CA LEU A 145 13.37 -11.88 14.68
C LEU A 145 12.40 -12.00 13.50
N ASN A 146 11.19 -12.49 13.75
CA ASN A 146 10.14 -12.58 12.74
C ASN A 146 9.73 -11.18 12.23
N GLY A 147 9.57 -10.23 13.16
CA GLY A 147 9.29 -8.83 12.81
C GLY A 147 10.44 -8.17 12.04
N ALA A 148 11.70 -8.44 12.45
CA ALA A 148 12.89 -7.94 11.78
C ALA A 148 13.04 -8.42 10.32
N LEU A 149 12.39 -9.53 9.95
CA LEU A 149 12.33 -10.02 8.57
C LEU A 149 11.07 -9.58 7.83
N LEU A 150 9.96 -9.45 8.54
CA LEU A 150 8.69 -8.99 7.95
C LEU A 150 8.81 -7.56 7.41
N VAL A 151 9.37 -6.64 8.21
CA VAL A 151 9.46 -5.21 7.85
C VAL A 151 10.28 -4.97 6.58
N PRO A 152 11.50 -5.52 6.42
CA PRO A 152 12.22 -5.45 5.15
C PRO A 152 11.48 -6.12 3.99
N GLY A 153 10.71 -7.17 4.26
CA GLY A 153 9.84 -7.79 3.27
C GLY A 153 8.78 -6.82 2.77
N VAL A 154 8.10 -6.13 3.68
CA VAL A 154 7.11 -5.09 3.33
C VAL A 154 7.76 -3.99 2.50
N LEU A 155 8.93 -3.50 2.92
CA LEU A 155 9.70 -2.51 2.16
C LEU A 155 9.97 -2.98 0.73
N ALA A 156 10.45 -4.21 0.57
CA ALA A 156 10.73 -4.79 -0.74
C ALA A 156 9.46 -4.90 -1.59
N GLY A 157 8.36 -5.38 -1.01
CA GLY A 157 7.09 -5.55 -1.71
C GLY A 157 6.48 -4.23 -2.16
N THR A 158 6.44 -3.22 -1.29
CA THR A 158 5.93 -1.88 -1.66
C THR A 158 6.85 -1.20 -2.66
N PHE A 159 8.17 -1.33 -2.48
CA PHE A 159 9.14 -0.71 -3.39
C PHE A 159 9.10 -1.30 -4.81
N ILE A 160 8.78 -2.59 -4.96
CA ILE A 160 8.55 -3.21 -6.28
C ILE A 160 7.44 -2.46 -7.02
N TRP A 161 6.33 -2.09 -6.36
CA TRP A 161 5.26 -1.31 -6.97
C TRP A 161 5.75 0.05 -7.48
N TRP A 162 6.53 0.76 -6.69
CA TRP A 162 7.05 2.07 -7.07
C TRP A 162 8.04 1.97 -8.24
N LEU A 163 8.83 0.90 -8.27
CA LEU A 163 9.73 0.62 -9.37
C LEU A 163 8.95 0.33 -10.66
N LEU A 164 7.94 -0.54 -10.59
CA LEU A 164 7.09 -0.86 -11.73
C LEU A 164 6.32 0.36 -12.23
N LEU A 165 5.73 1.13 -11.31
CA LEU A 165 4.98 2.33 -11.65
C LEU A 165 5.85 3.42 -12.27
N SER A 166 7.03 3.68 -11.69
CA SER A 166 7.97 4.67 -12.21
C SER A 166 8.54 4.24 -13.57
N PHE A 167 8.86 2.96 -13.74
CA PHE A 167 9.28 2.42 -15.02
C PHE A 167 8.18 2.56 -16.09
N ALA A 168 6.96 2.12 -15.76
CA ALA A 168 5.82 2.23 -16.67
C ALA A 168 5.50 3.68 -17.03
N ALA A 169 5.48 4.59 -16.04
CA ALA A 169 5.25 6.01 -16.26
C ALA A 169 6.33 6.65 -17.15
N GLY A 170 7.60 6.29 -16.93
CA GLY A 170 8.72 6.78 -17.75
C GLY A 170 8.69 6.21 -19.17
N ARG A 171 8.45 4.91 -19.33
CA ARG A 171 8.50 4.21 -20.63
C ARG A 171 7.28 4.49 -21.51
N PHE A 172 6.12 4.63 -20.89
CA PHE A 172 4.85 4.79 -21.60
C PHE A 172 4.20 6.15 -21.33
N ARG A 173 5.03 7.19 -21.23
CA ARG A 173 4.59 8.56 -20.87
C ARG A 173 3.29 8.97 -21.56
N GLU A 174 3.24 8.90 -22.89
CA GLU A 174 2.07 9.30 -23.66
C GLU A 174 0.89 8.31 -23.46
N LYS A 175 1.18 7.00 -23.43
CA LYS A 175 0.18 5.96 -23.23
C LYS A 175 -0.33 5.94 -21.78
N ALA A 176 0.52 6.15 -20.78
CA ALA A 176 0.14 6.17 -19.37
C ALA A 176 -0.84 7.32 -19.08
N VAL A 177 -0.55 8.51 -19.60
CA VAL A 177 -1.46 9.66 -19.48
C VAL A 177 -2.76 9.40 -20.25
N ARG A 178 -2.68 8.82 -21.45
CA ARG A 178 -3.86 8.51 -22.29
C ARG A 178 -4.72 7.39 -21.69
N HIS A 179 -4.13 6.41 -21.00
CA HIS A 179 -4.82 5.24 -20.44
C HIS A 179 -4.98 5.29 -18.90
N GLN A 180 -4.74 6.44 -18.28
CA GLN A 180 -4.84 6.60 -16.83
C GLN A 180 -6.19 6.11 -16.28
N THR A 181 -7.28 6.40 -16.99
CA THR A 181 -8.63 5.93 -16.63
C THR A 181 -8.75 4.41 -16.73
N ALA A 182 -8.17 3.78 -17.75
CA ALA A 182 -8.20 2.32 -17.91
C ALA A 182 -7.41 1.63 -16.79
N LEU A 183 -6.21 2.12 -16.49
CA LEU A 183 -5.40 1.63 -15.38
C LEU A 183 -6.13 1.76 -14.04
N SER A 184 -6.74 2.91 -13.76
CA SER A 184 -7.54 3.12 -12.55
C SER A 184 -8.72 2.15 -12.47
N ARG A 185 -9.38 1.86 -13.59
CA ARG A 185 -10.47 0.88 -13.63
C ARG A 185 -9.99 -0.54 -13.36
N ILE A 186 -8.87 -0.96 -13.96
CA ILE A 186 -8.27 -2.29 -13.72
C ILE A 186 -7.93 -2.44 -12.24
N PHE A 187 -7.22 -1.47 -11.65
CA PHE A 187 -6.92 -1.49 -10.22
C PHE A 187 -8.19 -1.43 -9.35
N GLY A 188 -9.19 -0.66 -9.77
CA GLY A 188 -10.50 -0.62 -9.11
C GLY A 188 -11.19 -1.99 -9.09
N CYS A 189 -11.19 -2.71 -10.22
CA CYS A 189 -11.72 -4.07 -10.29
C CYS A 189 -10.95 -5.04 -9.39
N LEU A 190 -9.61 -4.99 -9.39
CA LEU A 190 -8.79 -5.85 -8.57
C LEU A 190 -9.07 -5.63 -7.07
N LEU A 191 -9.09 -4.37 -6.62
CA LEU A 191 -9.41 -4.02 -5.23
C LEU A 191 -10.83 -4.46 -4.85
N PHE A 192 -11.80 -4.19 -5.71
CA PHE A 192 -13.19 -4.61 -5.48
C PHE A 192 -13.30 -6.13 -5.34
N SER A 193 -12.73 -6.88 -6.28
CA SER A 193 -12.74 -8.35 -6.25
C SER A 193 -12.06 -8.89 -4.99
N PHE A 194 -10.93 -8.30 -4.60
CA PHE A 194 -10.23 -8.68 -3.39
C PHE A 194 -11.05 -8.41 -2.13
N GLY A 195 -11.65 -7.22 -2.01
CA GLY A 195 -12.54 -6.91 -0.90
C GLY A 195 -13.79 -7.81 -0.83
N MET A 196 -14.34 -8.20 -1.98
CA MET A 196 -15.44 -9.17 -2.05
C MET A 196 -15.04 -10.56 -1.57
N VAL A 197 -13.86 -11.04 -1.96
CA VAL A 197 -13.34 -12.34 -1.48
C VAL A 197 -13.20 -12.33 0.05
N ILE A 198 -12.71 -11.24 0.64
CA ILE A 198 -12.61 -11.07 2.09
C ILE A 198 -13.99 -11.18 2.75
N TRP A 199 -14.98 -10.49 2.24
CA TRP A 199 -16.33 -10.51 2.80
C TRP A 199 -17.00 -11.88 2.65
N ILE A 200 -16.78 -12.55 1.52
CA ILE A 200 -17.30 -13.91 1.31
C ILE A 200 -16.69 -14.86 2.34
N ARG A 201 -15.36 -14.83 2.55
CA ARG A 201 -14.70 -15.65 3.57
C ARG A 201 -15.22 -15.39 4.98
N LEU A 202 -15.46 -14.13 5.30
CA LEU A 202 -16.05 -13.75 6.59
C LEU A 202 -17.45 -14.35 6.77
N LEU A 203 -18.28 -14.33 5.71
CA LEU A 203 -19.66 -14.87 5.75
C LEU A 203 -19.69 -16.39 5.89
N ILE A 204 -18.71 -17.10 5.34
CA ILE A 204 -18.60 -18.57 5.45
C ILE A 204 -17.84 -19.01 6.71
N GLY A 205 -17.40 -18.05 7.57
CA GLY A 205 -16.75 -18.35 8.85
C GLY A 205 -15.30 -18.86 8.74
N GLU A 206 -14.61 -18.54 7.65
CA GLU A 206 -13.20 -18.90 7.41
C GLU A 206 -12.18 -17.83 7.87
N VAL A 207 -12.62 -16.85 8.65
CA VAL A 207 -11.75 -15.75 9.15
C VAL A 207 -11.88 -15.64 10.68
#